data_3e541e9f75f4ffd2c4d38206ceaf6d83
#
_entry.id   3e541e9f75f4ffd2c4d38206ceaf6d83
#
_cell.length_a   1.000
_cell.length_b   1.000
_cell.length_c   1.000
_cell.angle_alpha   90.00
_cell.angle_beta   90.00
_cell.angle_gamma   90.00
#
_symmetry.space_group_name_H-M   'P 1'
#
loop_
_entity.id
_entity.type
_entity.pdbx_description
1 polymer ?
#
loop_
_entity_poly.entity_id
_entity_poly.type
_entity_poly.pdbx_seq_one_letter_code
_entity_poly.pdbx_strand_id
1 'polypeptide(L)'
;MKDRISELLEEVSKLSAENAEQLEALRIKYLSKKGEISSLFNDFKNVAADQKREIGGLLNELKTKATERIAEMKAEFEAKQAQADAPDVTRTPDPIEVGTRHPLSLVKNEIVDIFSRIGFSIAEGPEVEDDWHVFSALNFPPEHPARDMQDTFFITRDPDVLLRTHTSSVQSRVMTSQKPPIRVLCPGRVYRNEAISYRAHCFFHQVEGLYIDKNISFADLKQALLYFAKEMFGEQTQIRLRPSYFPFTEPSAEMDISCNICGGVGCAFCKNTGWVEILGCGMVDPAVLDACGIDSKVYSGYAFGLGVERITNLKYRVKDLRMFSENDVRFLEQFKSAY
;
A
#
# COMPACT_ATOMS: atom_id res chain seq x y z
N MET A 1 -82.81 3.98 4.48
CA MET A 1 -81.59 3.22 4.79
C MET A 1 -80.70 3.00 3.55
N LYS A 2 -81.27 2.58 2.40
CA LYS A 2 -80.47 2.38 1.16
C LYS A 2 -79.73 3.67 0.76
N ASP A 3 -80.43 4.80 0.73
CA ASP A 3 -79.85 6.09 0.34
C ASP A 3 -78.66 6.48 1.24
N ARG A 4 -78.78 6.25 2.55
CA ARG A 4 -77.69 6.52 3.50
C ARG A 4 -76.45 5.60 3.32
N ILE A 5 -76.71 4.33 2.93
CA ILE A 5 -75.60 3.38 2.61
C ILE A 5 -74.92 3.84 1.32
N SER A 6 -75.65 4.27 0.29
CA SER A 6 -75.11 4.78 -0.95
C SER A 6 -74.25 6.07 -0.72
N GLU A 7 -74.77 7.01 0.07
CA GLU A 7 -74.05 8.22 0.46
C GLU A 7 -72.70 7.82 1.16
N LEU A 8 -72.75 6.92 2.13
CA LEU A 8 -71.56 6.50 2.86
C LEU A 8 -70.57 5.73 1.96
N LEU A 9 -71.04 4.99 0.96
CA LEU A 9 -70.17 4.34 -0.03
C LEU A 9 -69.40 5.36 -0.86
N GLU A 10 -70.06 6.45 -1.25
CA GLU A 10 -69.38 7.58 -1.93
C GLU A 10 -68.41 8.32 -1.02
N GLU A 11 -68.79 8.60 0.23
CA GLU A 11 -67.93 9.21 1.21
C GLU A 11 -66.65 8.41 1.45
N VAL A 12 -66.81 7.05 1.64
CA VAL A 12 -65.70 6.14 1.88
C VAL A 12 -64.76 6.11 0.68
N SER A 13 -65.29 6.15 -0.54
CA SER A 13 -64.45 6.13 -1.76
C SER A 13 -63.59 7.38 -1.91
N LYS A 14 -64.01 8.50 -1.34
CA LYS A 14 -63.34 9.81 -1.39
C LYS A 14 -62.50 10.11 -0.15
N LEU A 15 -62.37 9.15 0.80
CA LEU A 15 -61.60 9.35 2.01
C LEU A 15 -60.09 9.63 1.69
N SER A 16 -59.58 10.65 2.31
CA SER A 16 -58.18 11.00 2.32
C SER A 16 -57.74 11.41 3.74
N ALA A 17 -56.52 11.17 4.08
CA ALA A 17 -55.91 11.60 5.34
C ALA A 17 -54.54 12.20 5.05
N GLU A 18 -54.19 13.26 5.73
CA GLU A 18 -52.88 13.91 5.57
C GLU A 18 -51.85 13.45 6.60
N ASN A 19 -52.33 12.86 7.68
CA ASN A 19 -51.48 12.37 8.75
C ASN A 19 -52.10 11.16 9.47
N ALA A 20 -51.29 10.46 10.29
CA ALA A 20 -51.71 9.28 11.02
C ALA A 20 -52.87 9.52 12.02
N GLU A 21 -52.95 10.72 12.58
CA GLU A 21 -54.03 11.07 13.52
C GLU A 21 -55.37 11.17 12.79
N GLN A 22 -55.40 11.81 11.61
CA GLN A 22 -56.58 11.88 10.76
C GLN A 22 -57.02 10.51 10.29
N LEU A 23 -56.05 9.65 9.90
CA LEU A 23 -56.36 8.28 9.51
C LEU A 23 -57.01 7.49 10.67
N GLU A 24 -56.49 7.60 11.87
CA GLU A 24 -57.05 6.97 13.04
C GLU A 24 -58.44 7.53 13.40
N ALA A 25 -58.65 8.82 13.26
CA ALA A 25 -59.98 9.45 13.43
C ALA A 25 -60.99 8.90 12.42
N LEU A 26 -60.63 8.75 11.15
CA LEU A 26 -61.48 8.12 10.13
C LEU A 26 -61.77 6.66 10.46
N ARG A 27 -60.80 5.89 10.91
CA ARG A 27 -61.00 4.50 11.37
C ARG A 27 -62.01 4.42 12.51
N ILE A 28 -61.89 5.32 13.50
CA ILE A 28 -62.81 5.37 14.63
C ILE A 28 -64.20 5.78 14.17
N LYS A 29 -64.30 6.79 13.29
CA LYS A 29 -65.62 7.28 12.77
C LYS A 29 -66.41 6.19 12.06
N TYR A 30 -65.76 5.39 11.17
CA TYR A 30 -66.47 4.45 10.34
C TYR A 30 -66.49 3.02 10.90
N LEU A 31 -65.36 2.50 11.44
CA LEU A 31 -65.18 1.10 11.76
C LEU A 31 -65.19 0.76 13.26
N SER A 32 -65.28 1.76 14.17
CA SER A 32 -65.33 1.45 15.60
C SER A 32 -66.68 0.81 16.02
N LYS A 33 -66.76 0.25 17.23
CA LYS A 33 -67.99 -0.29 17.80
C LYS A 33 -69.14 0.74 17.87
N LYS A 34 -68.85 2.00 17.97
CA LYS A 34 -69.75 3.13 17.98
C LYS A 34 -69.72 3.90 16.66
N GLY A 35 -69.05 3.44 15.67
CA GLY A 35 -68.92 4.08 14.36
C GLY A 35 -70.20 3.98 13.50
N GLU A 36 -70.25 4.82 12.46
CA GLU A 36 -71.41 4.93 11.59
C GLU A 36 -71.81 3.60 10.96
N ILE A 37 -70.90 2.81 10.50
CA ILE A 37 -71.18 1.48 9.90
C ILE A 37 -71.76 0.52 10.93
N SER A 38 -71.18 0.51 12.16
CA SER A 38 -71.72 -0.35 13.23
C SER A 38 -73.13 0.07 13.70
N SER A 39 -73.43 1.36 13.67
CA SER A 39 -74.79 1.88 13.95
C SER A 39 -75.77 1.35 12.91
N LEU A 40 -75.43 1.42 11.63
CA LEU A 40 -76.28 0.90 10.54
C LEU A 40 -76.53 -0.61 10.65
N PHE A 41 -75.54 -1.41 11.10
CA PHE A 41 -75.74 -2.81 11.38
C PHE A 41 -76.70 -3.06 12.57
N ASN A 42 -76.80 -2.15 13.54
CA ASN A 42 -77.78 -2.25 14.63
C ASN A 42 -79.19 -1.92 14.11
N ASP A 43 -79.33 -0.87 13.28
CA ASP A 43 -80.60 -0.47 12.69
C ASP A 43 -81.12 -1.49 11.68
N PHE A 44 -80.23 -2.28 11.05
CA PHE A 44 -80.57 -3.38 10.14
C PHE A 44 -81.44 -4.44 10.79
N LYS A 45 -81.39 -4.59 12.10
CA LYS A 45 -82.25 -5.60 12.84
C LYS A 45 -83.72 -5.24 12.66
N ASN A 46 -84.10 -4.02 12.44
CA ASN A 46 -85.47 -3.50 12.33
C ASN A 46 -85.98 -3.42 10.89
N VAL A 47 -85.19 -3.93 9.91
CA VAL A 47 -85.59 -3.92 8.48
C VAL A 47 -86.55 -5.03 8.16
N ALA A 48 -87.53 -4.78 7.27
CA ALA A 48 -88.51 -5.77 6.79
C ALA A 48 -87.83 -6.91 6.08
N ALA A 49 -88.42 -8.14 6.22
CA ALA A 49 -87.78 -9.39 5.80
C ALA A 49 -87.48 -9.43 4.29
N ASP A 50 -88.26 -8.79 3.46
CA ASP A 50 -88.15 -8.70 2.00
C ASP A 50 -86.93 -7.88 1.54
N GLN A 51 -86.53 -6.91 2.34
CA GLN A 51 -85.40 -6.03 2.00
C GLN A 51 -84.09 -6.44 2.69
N LYS A 52 -84.15 -7.40 3.62
CA LYS A 52 -82.96 -7.81 4.42
C LYS A 52 -81.81 -8.35 3.54
N ARG A 53 -82.11 -9.10 2.51
CA ARG A 53 -81.08 -9.69 1.64
C ARG A 53 -80.31 -8.63 0.89
N GLU A 54 -80.95 -7.63 0.35
CA GLU A 54 -80.39 -6.56 -0.46
C GLU A 54 -79.59 -5.56 0.46
N ILE A 55 -80.20 -5.11 1.53
CA ILE A 55 -79.60 -4.18 2.47
C ILE A 55 -78.40 -4.79 3.19
N GLY A 56 -78.48 -6.11 3.52
CA GLY A 56 -77.38 -6.84 4.12
C GLY A 56 -76.15 -6.94 3.18
N GLY A 57 -76.42 -7.14 1.88
CA GLY A 57 -75.34 -7.09 0.86
C GLY A 57 -74.66 -5.74 0.79
N LEU A 58 -75.41 -4.64 0.72
CA LEU A 58 -74.88 -3.29 0.67
C LEU A 58 -74.11 -2.89 1.94
N LEU A 59 -74.57 -3.30 3.11
CA LEU A 59 -73.85 -3.06 4.37
C LEU A 59 -72.52 -3.80 4.46
N ASN A 60 -72.48 -5.04 3.98
CA ASN A 60 -71.23 -5.77 3.92
C ASN A 60 -70.28 -5.18 2.90
N GLU A 61 -70.76 -4.74 1.74
CA GLU A 61 -69.98 -4.02 0.75
C GLU A 61 -69.36 -2.72 1.34
N LEU A 62 -70.18 -1.89 2.02
CA LEU A 62 -69.74 -0.69 2.67
C LEU A 62 -68.63 -0.95 3.70
N LYS A 63 -68.83 -2.01 4.54
CA LYS A 63 -67.84 -2.39 5.54
C LYS A 63 -66.53 -2.84 4.90
N THR A 64 -66.61 -3.63 3.86
CA THR A 64 -65.43 -4.13 3.14
C THR A 64 -64.68 -2.97 2.52
N LYS A 65 -65.35 -2.10 1.74
CA LYS A 65 -64.72 -0.93 1.11
C LYS A 65 -64.12 0.03 2.12
N ALA A 66 -64.79 0.29 3.23
CA ALA A 66 -64.22 1.14 4.29
C ALA A 66 -62.99 0.53 4.92
N THR A 67 -62.96 -0.82 5.13
CA THR A 67 -61.81 -1.51 5.70
C THR A 67 -60.62 -1.51 4.73
N GLU A 68 -60.88 -1.79 3.45
CA GLU A 68 -59.87 -1.81 2.39
C GLU A 68 -59.27 -0.40 2.21
N ARG A 69 -60.10 0.64 2.11
CA ARG A 69 -59.63 2.03 1.92
C ARG A 69 -58.75 2.51 3.07
N ILE A 70 -59.12 2.23 4.32
CA ILE A 70 -58.32 2.57 5.51
C ILE A 70 -57.03 1.78 5.54
N ALA A 71 -57.04 0.51 5.15
CA ALA A 71 -55.84 -0.31 5.07
C ALA A 71 -54.86 0.17 3.98
N GLU A 72 -55.38 0.56 2.79
CA GLU A 72 -54.58 1.17 1.71
C GLU A 72 -53.88 2.45 2.18
N MET A 73 -54.66 3.38 2.76
CA MET A 73 -54.09 4.63 3.28
C MET A 73 -53.02 4.36 4.35
N LYS A 74 -53.24 3.37 5.21
CA LYS A 74 -52.26 2.99 6.23
C LYS A 74 -50.96 2.48 5.59
N ALA A 75 -51.07 1.60 4.60
CA ALA A 75 -49.90 1.07 3.88
C ALA A 75 -49.16 2.18 3.13
N GLU A 76 -49.89 3.16 2.53
CA GLU A 76 -49.25 4.33 1.89
C GLU A 76 -48.47 5.19 2.89
N PHE A 77 -48.99 5.40 4.10
CA PHE A 77 -48.26 6.12 5.16
C PHE A 77 -47.00 5.37 5.64
N GLU A 78 -47.14 4.07 5.90
CA GLU A 78 -46.02 3.22 6.31
C GLU A 78 -44.93 3.19 5.24
N ALA A 79 -45.30 3.09 3.96
CA ALA A 79 -44.36 3.13 2.84
C ALA A 79 -43.62 4.48 2.73
N LYS A 80 -44.37 5.60 2.87
CA LYS A 80 -43.78 6.95 2.86
C LYS A 80 -42.81 7.16 4.04
N GLN A 81 -43.17 6.67 5.22
CA GLN A 81 -42.32 6.79 6.42
C GLN A 81 -41.07 5.93 6.26
N ALA A 82 -41.20 4.69 5.80
CA ALA A 82 -40.06 3.82 5.53
C ALA A 82 -39.10 4.42 4.47
N GLN A 83 -39.62 5.14 3.47
CA GLN A 83 -38.81 5.83 2.47
C GLN A 83 -38.12 7.08 3.02
N ALA A 84 -38.76 7.81 3.94
CA ALA A 84 -38.19 8.98 4.60
C ALA A 84 -37.07 8.61 5.58
N ASP A 85 -37.18 7.45 6.24
CA ASP A 85 -36.20 6.96 7.21
C ASP A 85 -35.06 6.16 6.54
N ALA A 86 -35.16 5.87 5.24
CA ALA A 86 -34.11 5.18 4.51
C ALA A 86 -32.84 6.03 4.41
N PRO A 87 -31.63 5.47 4.68
CA PRO A 87 -30.39 6.20 4.50
C PRO A 87 -30.21 6.63 3.04
N ASP A 88 -29.82 7.88 2.85
CA ASP A 88 -29.54 8.44 1.52
C ASP A 88 -28.27 7.82 0.93
N VAL A 89 -28.43 6.79 0.13
CA VAL A 89 -27.33 6.08 -0.53
C VAL A 89 -26.73 6.85 -1.72
N THR A 90 -27.31 7.98 -2.11
CA THR A 90 -26.75 8.84 -3.16
C THR A 90 -25.74 9.83 -2.60
N ARG A 91 -25.70 10.00 -1.29
CA ARG A 91 -24.75 10.87 -0.62
C ARG A 91 -23.34 10.30 -0.80
N THR A 92 -22.40 11.12 -1.26
CA THR A 92 -20.99 10.74 -1.33
C THR A 92 -20.46 10.43 0.07
N PRO A 93 -19.76 9.30 0.28
CA PRO A 93 -19.13 9.02 1.56
C PRO A 93 -18.08 10.09 1.90
N ASP A 94 -17.88 10.34 3.18
CA ASP A 94 -16.77 11.17 3.61
C ASP A 94 -15.44 10.54 3.13
N PRO A 95 -14.54 11.31 2.54
CA PRO A 95 -13.29 10.77 2.03
C PRO A 95 -12.48 10.18 3.20
N ILE A 96 -12.14 8.90 3.08
CA ILE A 96 -11.20 8.27 4.01
C ILE A 96 -9.82 8.76 3.64
N GLU A 97 -9.13 9.44 4.55
CA GLU A 97 -7.74 9.82 4.34
C GLU A 97 -6.87 8.57 4.29
N VAL A 98 -6.32 8.31 3.11
CA VAL A 98 -5.38 7.20 2.91
C VAL A 98 -3.98 7.69 3.28
N GLY A 99 -3.28 6.93 4.12
CA GLY A 99 -1.87 7.19 4.45
C GLY A 99 -0.97 7.07 3.23
N THR A 100 0.28 7.47 3.37
CA THR A 100 1.30 7.35 2.31
C THR A 100 2.32 6.28 2.67
N ARG A 101 2.95 5.69 1.65
CA ARG A 101 4.16 4.90 1.85
C ARG A 101 5.37 5.82 1.85
N HIS A 102 6.32 5.54 2.75
CA HIS A 102 7.57 6.29 2.79
C HIS A 102 8.33 6.14 1.45
N PRO A 103 8.88 7.23 0.86
CA PRO A 103 9.54 7.16 -0.46
C PRO A 103 10.70 6.18 -0.52
N LEU A 104 11.47 5.99 0.56
CA LEU A 104 12.51 4.96 0.63
C LEU A 104 11.92 3.55 0.51
N SER A 105 10.76 3.29 1.13
CA SER A 105 10.10 1.99 1.02
C SER A 105 9.60 1.71 -0.40
N LEU A 106 9.07 2.73 -1.08
CA LEU A 106 8.65 2.63 -2.48
C LEU A 106 9.82 2.25 -3.38
N VAL A 107 10.93 3.00 -3.28
CA VAL A 107 12.11 2.77 -4.11
C VAL A 107 12.79 1.45 -3.76
N LYS A 108 12.92 1.11 -2.47
CA LYS A 108 13.47 -0.19 -2.05
C LYS A 108 12.67 -1.36 -2.66
N ASN A 109 11.35 -1.30 -2.58
CA ASN A 109 10.50 -2.37 -3.13
C ASN A 109 10.64 -2.46 -4.65
N GLU A 110 10.68 -1.33 -5.34
CA GLU A 110 10.89 -1.30 -6.80
C GLU A 110 12.26 -1.91 -7.20
N ILE A 111 13.33 -1.59 -6.47
CA ILE A 111 14.66 -2.22 -6.69
C ILE A 111 14.56 -3.74 -6.52
N VAL A 112 13.92 -4.19 -5.43
CA VAL A 112 13.73 -5.60 -5.15
C VAL A 112 12.91 -6.29 -6.26
N ASP A 113 11.82 -5.68 -6.71
CA ASP A 113 10.97 -6.22 -7.77
C ASP A 113 11.71 -6.34 -9.10
N ILE A 114 12.53 -5.35 -9.46
CA ILE A 114 13.34 -5.39 -10.69
C ILE A 114 14.29 -6.59 -10.68
N PHE A 115 15.05 -6.76 -9.62
CA PHE A 115 16.02 -7.87 -9.54
C PHE A 115 15.34 -9.22 -9.31
N SER A 116 14.20 -9.28 -8.61
CA SER A 116 13.43 -10.52 -8.44
C SER A 116 12.96 -11.10 -9.78
N ARG A 117 12.59 -10.22 -10.74
CA ARG A 117 12.21 -10.63 -12.11
C ARG A 117 13.34 -11.34 -12.89
N ILE A 118 14.59 -11.11 -12.50
CA ILE A 118 15.75 -11.79 -13.08
C ILE A 118 16.33 -12.86 -12.15
N GLY A 119 15.54 -13.31 -11.16
CA GLY A 119 15.81 -14.51 -10.36
C GLY A 119 16.59 -14.29 -9.07
N PHE A 120 16.70 -13.06 -8.58
CA PHE A 120 17.25 -12.82 -7.24
C PHE A 120 16.19 -13.09 -6.16
N SER A 121 16.58 -13.78 -5.10
CA SER A 121 15.80 -13.95 -3.87
C SER A 121 16.28 -12.99 -2.79
N ILE A 122 15.45 -12.71 -1.79
CA ILE A 122 15.80 -11.81 -0.69
C ILE A 122 16.48 -12.61 0.42
N ALA A 123 17.58 -12.08 0.95
CA ALA A 123 18.24 -12.56 2.16
C ALA A 123 18.35 -11.41 3.18
N GLU A 124 18.00 -11.69 4.42
CA GLU A 124 18.08 -10.74 5.52
C GLU A 124 19.06 -11.19 6.58
N GLY A 125 19.63 -10.27 7.34
CA GLY A 125 20.56 -10.53 8.42
C GLY A 125 20.51 -9.46 9.49
N PRO A 126 21.21 -9.68 10.63
CA PRO A 126 21.20 -8.78 11.77
C PRO A 126 21.88 -7.43 11.46
N GLU A 127 21.44 -6.38 12.14
CA GLU A 127 22.10 -5.06 12.09
C GLU A 127 23.31 -4.99 13.02
N VAL A 128 23.28 -5.76 14.10
CA VAL A 128 24.40 -5.93 15.04
C VAL A 128 25.19 -7.16 14.62
N GLU A 129 26.45 -6.97 14.31
CA GLU A 129 27.31 -7.96 13.68
C GLU A 129 28.66 -8.11 14.37
N ASP A 130 29.32 -9.22 14.12
CA ASP A 130 30.71 -9.43 14.50
C ASP A 130 31.67 -8.90 13.41
N ASP A 131 32.91 -8.68 13.80
CA ASP A 131 33.99 -8.24 12.88
C ASP A 131 34.18 -9.18 11.70
N TRP A 132 34.06 -10.48 11.92
CA TRP A 132 34.36 -11.45 10.87
C TRP A 132 33.43 -11.31 9.67
N HIS A 133 32.10 -11.21 9.92
CA HIS A 133 31.11 -11.09 8.84
C HIS A 133 31.15 -9.72 8.15
N VAL A 134 31.51 -8.65 8.88
CA VAL A 134 31.55 -7.29 8.31
C VAL A 134 32.84 -7.02 7.56
N PHE A 135 33.98 -7.53 8.06
CA PHE A 135 35.28 -7.14 7.54
C PHE A 135 36.16 -8.32 7.13
N SER A 136 36.44 -9.28 8.02
CA SER A 136 37.46 -10.29 7.77
C SER A 136 37.08 -11.24 6.63
N ALA A 137 35.84 -11.72 6.57
CA ALA A 137 35.34 -12.54 5.48
C ALA A 137 35.29 -11.81 4.13
N LEU A 138 35.29 -10.49 4.16
CA LEU A 138 35.19 -9.61 2.99
C LEU A 138 36.55 -9.03 2.58
N ASN A 139 37.64 -9.68 2.99
CA ASN A 139 39.01 -9.32 2.60
C ASN A 139 39.47 -7.91 3.06
N PHE A 140 38.86 -7.37 4.12
CA PHE A 140 39.36 -6.13 4.74
C PHE A 140 40.59 -6.42 5.60
N PRO A 141 41.73 -5.82 5.33
CA PRO A 141 42.91 -5.99 6.20
C PRO A 141 42.69 -5.39 7.59
N PRO A 142 43.43 -5.84 8.63
CA PRO A 142 43.26 -5.36 10.00
C PRO A 142 43.40 -3.84 10.16
N GLU A 143 44.29 -3.22 9.37
CA GLU A 143 44.60 -1.77 9.42
C GLU A 143 43.71 -0.96 8.47
N HIS A 144 42.68 -1.54 7.87
CA HIS A 144 41.83 -0.79 6.94
C HIS A 144 41.07 0.33 7.65
N PRO A 145 41.04 1.58 7.12
CA PRO A 145 40.40 2.73 7.78
C PRO A 145 38.94 2.49 8.16
N ALA A 146 38.17 1.72 7.35
CA ALA A 146 36.79 1.40 7.66
C ALA A 146 36.59 0.65 8.99
N ARG A 147 37.65 0.03 9.55
CA ARG A 147 37.65 -0.59 10.87
C ARG A 147 37.92 0.39 12.01
N ASP A 148 38.16 1.67 11.70
CA ASP A 148 38.41 2.68 12.73
C ASP A 148 37.08 3.08 13.40
N MET A 149 37.12 3.41 14.67
CA MET A 149 36.02 3.99 15.45
C MET A 149 35.49 5.30 14.88
N GLN A 150 36.26 6.00 14.06
CA GLN A 150 35.84 7.21 13.39
C GLN A 150 34.79 6.94 12.31
N ASP A 151 34.82 5.74 11.69
CA ASP A 151 33.92 5.37 10.59
C ASP A 151 32.87 4.32 10.98
N THR A 152 33.12 3.57 12.09
CA THR A 152 32.26 2.44 12.52
C THR A 152 31.76 2.62 13.95
N PHE A 153 30.46 2.31 14.17
CA PHE A 153 29.89 2.26 15.52
C PHE A 153 30.12 0.88 16.14
N PHE A 154 31.03 0.80 17.11
CA PHE A 154 31.25 -0.38 17.91
C PHE A 154 30.32 -0.41 19.13
N ILE A 155 29.73 -1.57 19.43
CA ILE A 155 28.95 -1.84 20.64
C ILE A 155 29.87 -2.33 21.73
N THR A 156 30.74 -3.29 21.40
CA THR A 156 31.80 -3.79 22.28
C THR A 156 33.12 -3.93 21.51
N ARG A 157 34.20 -3.88 22.25
CA ARG A 157 35.54 -4.25 21.81
C ARG A 157 35.97 -5.45 22.66
N ASP A 158 36.57 -6.46 22.06
CA ASP A 158 37.00 -7.71 22.71
C ASP A 158 35.81 -8.54 23.29
N PRO A 159 35.07 -9.31 22.48
CA PRO A 159 35.16 -9.36 21.03
C PRO A 159 34.54 -8.13 20.38
N ASP A 160 35.00 -7.81 19.16
CA ASP A 160 34.45 -6.72 18.39
C ASP A 160 33.03 -7.05 17.89
N VAL A 161 32.05 -6.28 18.42
CA VAL A 161 30.65 -6.29 17.98
C VAL A 161 30.28 -4.87 17.58
N LEU A 162 29.67 -4.72 16.41
CA LEU A 162 29.46 -3.43 15.77
C LEU A 162 28.12 -3.34 15.03
N LEU A 163 27.72 -2.13 14.70
CA LEU A 163 26.62 -1.90 13.73
C LEU A 163 27.21 -2.03 12.33
N ARG A 164 26.58 -2.89 11.49
CA ARG A 164 27.07 -3.16 10.14
C ARG A 164 27.19 -1.87 9.31
N THR A 165 28.31 -1.72 8.62
CA THR A 165 28.62 -0.55 7.77
C THR A 165 28.12 -0.72 6.33
N HIS A 166 27.74 -1.93 5.95
CA HIS A 166 27.17 -2.33 4.66
C HIS A 166 26.37 -3.62 4.84
N THR A 167 25.57 -3.99 3.84
CA THR A 167 24.77 -5.22 3.87
C THR A 167 25.55 -6.44 3.34
N SER A 168 26.83 -6.29 2.98
CA SER A 168 27.70 -7.40 2.56
C SER A 168 27.91 -8.43 3.67
N SER A 169 27.70 -8.05 4.95
CA SER A 169 27.68 -9.02 6.06
C SER A 169 26.61 -10.10 5.90
N VAL A 170 25.48 -9.77 5.25
CA VAL A 170 24.45 -10.76 4.90
C VAL A 170 24.95 -11.68 3.78
N GLN A 171 25.71 -11.14 2.82
CA GLN A 171 26.31 -11.94 1.76
C GLN A 171 27.29 -12.98 2.33
N SER A 172 28.17 -12.59 3.28
CA SER A 172 29.09 -13.52 3.95
C SER A 172 28.34 -14.61 4.71
N ARG A 173 27.22 -14.29 5.37
CA ARG A 173 26.34 -15.27 6.04
C ARG A 173 25.71 -16.25 5.05
N VAL A 174 25.23 -15.76 3.91
CA VAL A 174 24.66 -16.61 2.85
C VAL A 174 25.74 -17.54 2.27
N MET A 175 26.91 -17.00 1.94
CA MET A 175 28.03 -17.79 1.38
C MET A 175 28.51 -18.89 2.33
N THR A 176 28.48 -18.68 3.64
CA THR A 176 28.88 -19.68 4.63
C THR A 176 27.80 -20.73 4.90
N SER A 177 26.52 -20.39 4.67
CA SER A 177 25.37 -21.29 4.97
C SER A 177 24.82 -22.04 3.76
N GLN A 178 25.13 -21.62 2.54
CA GLN A 178 24.58 -22.17 1.30
C GLN A 178 25.69 -22.49 0.31
N LYS A 179 25.41 -23.48 -0.56
CA LYS A 179 26.28 -23.78 -1.69
C LYS A 179 25.80 -23.11 -2.96
N PRO A 180 26.70 -22.71 -3.87
CA PRO A 180 26.30 -22.23 -5.18
C PRO A 180 25.42 -23.22 -5.96
N PRO A 181 24.47 -22.76 -6.80
CA PRO A 181 24.29 -21.33 -7.20
C PRO A 181 23.65 -20.48 -6.12
N ILE A 182 24.20 -19.28 -5.90
CA ILE A 182 23.66 -18.26 -4.99
C ILE A 182 23.28 -17.04 -5.80
N ARG A 183 22.04 -16.55 -5.66
CA ARG A 183 21.58 -15.34 -6.30
C ARG A 183 20.64 -14.60 -5.36
N VAL A 184 21.17 -13.63 -4.61
CA VAL A 184 20.46 -12.98 -3.51
C VAL A 184 20.59 -11.48 -3.55
N LEU A 185 19.52 -10.80 -3.04
CA LEU A 185 19.54 -9.41 -2.65
C LEU A 185 19.55 -9.32 -1.13
N CYS A 186 20.35 -8.40 -0.63
CA CYS A 186 20.51 -8.12 0.79
C CYS A 186 20.07 -6.69 1.09
N PRO A 187 18.75 -6.42 1.19
CA PRO A 187 18.26 -5.09 1.59
C PRO A 187 18.43 -4.90 3.08
N GLY A 188 18.82 -3.69 3.51
CA GLY A 188 18.92 -3.41 4.93
C GLY A 188 19.40 -2.03 5.26
N ARG A 189 19.26 -1.66 6.54
CA ARG A 189 19.83 -0.45 7.12
C ARG A 189 21.28 -0.71 7.45
N VAL A 190 22.11 0.32 7.26
CA VAL A 190 23.54 0.31 7.54
C VAL A 190 23.93 1.58 8.28
N TYR A 191 25.07 1.58 8.96
CA TYR A 191 25.46 2.60 9.90
C TYR A 191 26.90 3.04 9.64
N ARG A 192 27.14 4.34 9.61
CA ARG A 192 28.48 4.92 9.51
C ARG A 192 28.60 6.09 10.47
N ASN A 193 29.71 6.19 11.16
CA ASN A 193 29.95 7.28 12.12
C ASN A 193 30.29 8.60 11.39
N GLU A 194 29.36 9.09 10.60
CA GLU A 194 29.47 10.31 9.83
C GLU A 194 28.63 11.45 10.42
N ALA A 195 29.12 12.67 10.29
CA ALA A 195 28.35 13.85 10.68
C ALA A 195 27.10 14.03 9.78
N ILE A 196 25.93 14.20 10.41
CA ILE A 196 24.68 14.40 9.70
C ILE A 196 24.71 15.71 8.92
N SER A 197 24.40 15.62 7.63
CA SER A 197 24.33 16.76 6.72
C SER A 197 23.25 16.50 5.64
N TYR A 198 23.07 17.47 4.75
CA TYR A 198 22.16 17.26 3.61
C TYR A 198 22.62 16.18 2.62
N ARG A 199 23.86 15.70 2.72
CA ARG A 199 24.46 14.67 1.84
C ARG A 199 24.85 13.38 2.54
N ALA A 200 24.96 13.35 3.85
CA ALA A 200 25.38 12.23 4.66
C ALA A 200 24.50 12.09 5.90
N HIS A 201 24.29 10.86 6.33
CA HIS A 201 23.57 10.53 7.57
C HIS A 201 24.28 9.37 8.27
N CYS A 202 24.18 9.32 9.60
CA CYS A 202 24.79 8.24 10.39
C CYS A 202 24.15 6.86 10.16
N PHE A 203 23.02 6.80 9.53
CA PHE A 203 22.43 5.56 8.98
C PHE A 203 21.78 5.83 7.62
N PHE A 204 21.73 4.81 6.78
CA PHE A 204 21.05 4.84 5.49
C PHE A 204 20.66 3.41 5.08
N HIS A 205 20.00 3.24 3.94
CA HIS A 205 19.57 1.95 3.47
C HIS A 205 20.35 1.54 2.22
N GLN A 206 20.80 0.29 2.21
CA GLN A 206 21.42 -0.33 1.04
C GLN A 206 20.58 -1.49 0.52
N VAL A 207 20.70 -1.74 -0.76
CA VAL A 207 20.36 -3.01 -1.38
C VAL A 207 21.61 -3.49 -2.07
N GLU A 208 22.14 -4.63 -1.64
CA GLU A 208 23.25 -5.27 -2.29
C GLU A 208 22.82 -6.56 -2.95
N GLY A 209 23.44 -6.89 -4.08
CA GLY A 209 23.19 -8.12 -4.81
C GLY A 209 24.46 -8.96 -4.88
N LEU A 210 24.30 -10.28 -4.77
CA LEU A 210 25.35 -11.29 -4.93
C LEU A 210 24.85 -12.38 -5.87
N TYR A 211 25.64 -12.68 -6.89
CA TYR A 211 25.44 -13.85 -7.74
C TYR A 211 26.71 -14.66 -7.86
N ILE A 212 26.66 -15.93 -7.47
CA ILE A 212 27.78 -16.89 -7.54
C ILE A 212 27.27 -18.12 -8.25
N ASP A 213 27.98 -18.52 -9.32
CA ASP A 213 27.76 -19.75 -10.06
C ASP A 213 29.03 -20.11 -10.84
N LYS A 214 28.96 -21.15 -11.64
CA LYS A 214 30.06 -21.49 -12.55
C LYS A 214 30.13 -20.56 -13.74
N ASN A 215 31.31 -20.11 -14.11
CA ASN A 215 31.59 -19.31 -15.30
C ASN A 215 30.88 -17.92 -15.31
N ILE A 216 30.60 -17.36 -14.16
CA ILE A 216 30.06 -15.99 -14.08
C ILE A 216 31.15 -14.99 -14.46
N SER A 217 30.78 -14.00 -15.27
CA SER A 217 31.71 -13.05 -15.85
C SER A 217 31.30 -11.59 -15.56
N PHE A 218 32.21 -10.65 -15.81
CA PHE A 218 31.96 -9.21 -15.73
C PHE A 218 30.89 -8.75 -16.76
N ALA A 219 30.72 -9.50 -17.86
CA ALA A 219 29.68 -9.24 -18.84
C ALA A 219 28.27 -9.49 -18.27
N ASP A 220 28.13 -10.57 -17.46
CA ASP A 220 26.87 -10.89 -16.77
C ASP A 220 26.51 -9.79 -15.77
N LEU A 221 27.48 -9.30 -14.98
CA LEU A 221 27.32 -8.14 -14.10
C LEU A 221 26.82 -6.92 -14.89
N LYS A 222 27.52 -6.55 -15.97
CA LYS A 222 27.17 -5.40 -16.80
C LYS A 222 25.77 -5.52 -17.37
N GLN A 223 25.35 -6.71 -17.79
CA GLN A 223 24.01 -6.94 -18.32
C GLN A 223 22.92 -6.78 -17.25
N ALA A 224 23.13 -7.35 -16.06
CA ALA A 224 22.21 -7.21 -14.96
C ALA A 224 22.04 -5.74 -14.53
N LEU A 225 23.14 -5.00 -14.45
CA LEU A 225 23.13 -3.58 -14.09
C LEU A 225 22.52 -2.70 -15.17
N LEU A 226 22.72 -2.99 -16.46
CA LEU A 226 22.06 -2.30 -17.56
C LEU A 226 20.54 -2.52 -17.53
N TYR A 227 20.11 -3.76 -17.29
CA TYR A 227 18.70 -4.07 -17.11
C TYR A 227 18.08 -3.26 -15.95
N PHE A 228 18.74 -3.28 -14.79
CA PHE A 228 18.31 -2.46 -13.64
C PHE A 228 18.20 -0.98 -13.99
N ALA A 229 19.22 -0.41 -14.62
CA ALA A 229 19.24 1.02 -14.96
C ALA A 229 18.09 1.41 -15.91
N LYS A 230 17.78 0.57 -16.88
CA LYS A 230 16.67 0.81 -17.81
C LYS A 230 15.31 0.70 -17.15
N GLU A 231 15.08 -0.32 -16.34
CA GLU A 231 13.83 -0.52 -15.62
C GLU A 231 13.56 0.61 -14.61
N MET A 232 14.59 1.05 -13.89
CA MET A 232 14.47 2.08 -12.85
C MET A 232 14.37 3.50 -13.39
N PHE A 233 15.12 3.83 -14.47
CA PHE A 233 15.28 5.20 -14.96
C PHE A 233 14.80 5.41 -16.40
N GLY A 234 14.35 4.36 -17.09
CA GLY A 234 13.81 4.37 -18.44
C GLY A 234 14.76 3.84 -19.51
N GLU A 235 14.18 3.38 -20.62
CA GLU A 235 14.87 2.67 -21.72
C GLU A 235 16.05 3.42 -22.34
N GLN A 236 16.04 4.77 -22.31
CA GLN A 236 17.10 5.60 -22.88
C GLN A 236 18.31 5.75 -21.94
N THR A 237 18.25 5.17 -20.74
CA THR A 237 19.33 5.28 -19.76
C THR A 237 20.57 4.53 -20.24
N GLN A 238 21.69 5.23 -20.24
CA GLN A 238 23.01 4.67 -20.52
C GLN A 238 23.77 4.45 -19.22
N ILE A 239 24.60 3.42 -19.19
CA ILE A 239 25.51 3.15 -18.07
C ILE A 239 26.96 3.35 -18.48
N ARG A 240 27.76 3.75 -17.52
CA ARG A 240 29.24 3.83 -17.63
C ARG A 240 29.85 3.19 -16.39
N LEU A 241 30.74 2.23 -16.59
CA LEU A 241 31.52 1.61 -15.54
C LEU A 241 32.91 2.29 -15.50
N ARG A 242 33.27 2.81 -14.33
CA ARG A 242 34.58 3.40 -14.05
C ARG A 242 35.37 2.46 -13.14
N PRO A 243 36.64 2.15 -13.41
CA PRO A 243 37.47 1.37 -12.49
C PRO A 243 37.47 2.00 -11.10
N SER A 244 37.37 1.16 -10.07
CA SER A 244 37.41 1.53 -8.67
C SER A 244 38.11 0.43 -7.87
N TYR A 245 38.19 0.57 -6.58
CA TYR A 245 38.75 -0.43 -5.68
C TYR A 245 37.82 -0.68 -4.49
N PHE A 246 37.52 -1.97 -4.27
CA PHE A 246 36.87 -2.44 -3.05
C PHE A 246 37.60 -3.70 -2.58
N PRO A 247 37.84 -3.90 -1.26
CA PRO A 247 38.57 -5.06 -0.76
C PRO A 247 37.98 -6.42 -1.14
N PHE A 248 36.68 -6.47 -1.36
CA PHE A 248 35.90 -7.69 -1.57
C PHE A 248 35.62 -7.98 -3.06
N THR A 249 36.09 -7.16 -3.99
CA THR A 249 35.87 -7.37 -5.44
C THR A 249 37.13 -7.05 -6.24
N GLU A 250 37.41 -7.89 -7.29
CA GLU A 250 38.46 -7.68 -8.27
C GLU A 250 38.09 -8.33 -9.61
N PRO A 251 37.93 -7.59 -10.72
CA PRO A 251 37.98 -6.13 -10.83
C PRO A 251 36.77 -5.45 -10.20
N SER A 252 37.01 -4.23 -9.67
CA SER A 252 35.96 -3.39 -9.11
C SER A 252 35.61 -2.22 -10.02
N ALA A 253 34.39 -1.76 -9.97
CA ALA A 253 33.94 -0.59 -10.71
C ALA A 253 32.85 0.20 -9.94
N GLU A 254 32.76 1.48 -10.23
CA GLU A 254 31.60 2.31 -9.90
C GLU A 254 30.75 2.49 -11.16
N MET A 255 29.44 2.37 -11.00
CA MET A 255 28.50 2.57 -12.11
C MET A 255 27.86 3.95 -12.04
N ASP A 256 28.03 4.69 -13.14
CA ASP A 256 27.29 5.91 -13.42
C ASP A 256 26.16 5.64 -14.41
N ILE A 257 25.05 6.39 -14.26
CA ILE A 257 24.00 6.49 -15.28
C ILE A 257 24.07 7.86 -15.96
N SER A 258 23.58 7.93 -17.19
CA SER A 258 23.30 9.21 -17.84
C SER A 258 22.30 10.00 -17.00
N CYS A 259 22.58 11.27 -16.73
CA CYS A 259 21.75 12.09 -15.85
C CYS A 259 20.34 12.23 -16.42
N ASN A 260 19.36 11.64 -15.74
CA ASN A 260 17.94 11.68 -16.14
C ASN A 260 17.28 13.06 -15.98
N ILE A 261 17.94 14.00 -15.29
CA ILE A 261 17.44 15.37 -15.08
C ILE A 261 17.75 16.25 -16.29
N CYS A 262 18.94 16.12 -16.88
CA CYS A 262 19.38 16.94 -18.01
C CYS A 262 19.60 16.13 -19.30
N GLY A 263 19.21 14.85 -19.34
CA GLY A 263 19.41 13.99 -20.50
C GLY A 263 20.89 13.80 -20.90
N GLY A 264 21.82 13.90 -19.94
CA GLY A 264 23.26 13.73 -20.20
C GLY A 264 24.00 15.00 -20.65
N VAL A 265 23.29 16.11 -20.85
CA VAL A 265 23.91 17.39 -21.32
C VAL A 265 24.81 18.04 -20.27
N GLY A 266 24.46 17.87 -18.98
CA GLY A 266 25.13 18.53 -17.86
C GLY A 266 24.22 19.53 -17.15
N CYS A 267 24.16 19.45 -15.80
CA CYS A 267 23.40 20.38 -14.96
C CYS A 267 24.04 20.45 -13.57
N ALA A 268 23.54 21.35 -12.72
CA ALA A 268 24.05 21.52 -11.36
C ALA A 268 23.98 20.23 -10.53
N PHE A 269 22.98 19.36 -10.77
CA PHE A 269 22.83 18.10 -10.05
C PHE A 269 23.95 17.10 -10.39
N CYS A 270 24.25 16.90 -11.65
CA CYS A 270 25.34 16.04 -12.11
C CYS A 270 26.70 16.78 -12.15
N LYS A 271 26.81 17.98 -11.56
CA LYS A 271 28.00 18.82 -11.56
C LYS A 271 28.56 19.07 -12.98
N ASN A 272 27.66 19.29 -13.93
CA ASN A 272 27.92 19.50 -15.37
C ASN A 272 28.63 18.34 -16.07
N THR A 273 28.69 17.14 -15.48
CA THR A 273 29.34 15.98 -16.10
C THR A 273 28.44 15.21 -17.05
N GLY A 274 27.12 15.36 -16.93
CA GLY A 274 26.12 14.53 -17.63
C GLY A 274 25.92 13.13 -17.04
N TRP A 275 26.68 12.76 -16.01
CA TRP A 275 26.68 11.43 -15.38
C TRP A 275 26.46 11.51 -13.88
N VAL A 276 25.82 10.50 -13.33
CA VAL A 276 25.55 10.38 -11.89
C VAL A 276 25.89 8.97 -11.44
N GLU A 277 26.82 8.88 -10.49
CA GLU A 277 27.16 7.64 -9.82
C GLU A 277 26.00 7.15 -8.97
N ILE A 278 25.66 5.86 -9.08
CA ILE A 278 24.52 5.25 -8.35
C ILE A 278 24.91 4.04 -7.52
N LEU A 279 25.97 3.30 -7.87
CA LEU A 279 26.37 2.08 -7.16
C LEU A 279 27.83 1.71 -7.38
N GLY A 280 28.38 0.92 -6.44
CA GLY A 280 29.62 0.19 -6.59
C GLY A 280 29.35 -1.27 -6.99
N CYS A 281 30.24 -1.89 -7.74
CA CYS A 281 30.11 -3.28 -8.19
C CYS A 281 31.47 -3.90 -8.53
N GLY A 282 31.50 -5.20 -8.72
CA GLY A 282 32.69 -5.92 -9.18
C GLY A 282 32.53 -7.44 -9.19
N MET A 283 33.54 -8.13 -9.66
CA MET A 283 33.64 -9.57 -9.49
C MET A 283 34.06 -9.88 -8.06
N VAL A 284 33.41 -10.88 -7.44
CA VAL A 284 33.76 -11.28 -6.08
C VAL A 284 35.21 -11.75 -6.05
N ASP A 285 36.00 -11.22 -5.13
CA ASP A 285 37.39 -11.58 -4.96
C ASP A 285 37.52 -13.10 -4.61
N PRO A 286 38.40 -13.86 -5.27
CA PRO A 286 38.64 -15.27 -4.94
C PRO A 286 38.90 -15.52 -3.45
N ALA A 287 39.60 -14.61 -2.77
CA ALA A 287 39.87 -14.73 -1.33
C ALA A 287 38.59 -14.65 -0.48
N VAL A 288 37.57 -13.88 -0.91
CA VAL A 288 36.26 -13.84 -0.24
C VAL A 288 35.51 -15.17 -0.41
N LEU A 289 35.53 -15.76 -1.62
CA LEU A 289 34.92 -17.06 -1.86
C LEU A 289 35.58 -18.13 -0.98
N ASP A 290 36.91 -18.21 -0.98
CA ASP A 290 37.67 -19.20 -0.23
C ASP A 290 37.47 -18.98 1.29
N ALA A 291 37.46 -17.76 1.80
CA ALA A 291 37.17 -17.44 3.22
C ALA A 291 35.77 -17.92 3.65
N CYS A 292 34.81 -17.91 2.74
CA CYS A 292 33.45 -18.38 2.97
C CYS A 292 33.24 -19.89 2.65
N GLY A 293 34.32 -20.63 2.31
CA GLY A 293 34.28 -22.07 2.03
C GLY A 293 33.70 -22.42 0.65
N ILE A 294 33.75 -21.53 -0.32
CA ILE A 294 33.36 -21.72 -1.72
C ILE A 294 34.66 -21.82 -2.56
N ASP A 295 34.81 -22.91 -3.29
CA ASP A 295 36.00 -23.16 -4.14
C ASP A 295 36.07 -22.12 -5.29
N SER A 296 36.98 -21.16 -5.17
CA SER A 296 37.19 -20.09 -6.15
C SER A 296 37.75 -20.55 -7.49
N LYS A 297 38.24 -21.80 -7.58
CA LYS A 297 38.67 -22.44 -8.86
C LYS A 297 37.50 -22.98 -9.67
N VAL A 298 36.36 -23.24 -9.02
CA VAL A 298 35.14 -23.79 -9.63
C VAL A 298 34.08 -22.73 -9.85
N TYR A 299 33.97 -21.79 -8.92
CA TYR A 299 32.94 -20.79 -8.90
C TYR A 299 33.51 -19.38 -9.06
N SER A 300 32.75 -18.55 -9.73
CA SER A 300 32.98 -17.12 -9.82
C SER A 300 31.68 -16.39 -9.51
N GLY A 301 31.75 -15.12 -9.23
CA GLY A 301 30.53 -14.35 -8.92
C GLY A 301 30.74 -12.87 -9.10
N TYR A 302 29.66 -12.14 -9.06
CA TYR A 302 29.67 -10.69 -8.97
C TYR A 302 28.83 -10.18 -7.82
N ALA A 303 29.19 -8.99 -7.33
CA ALA A 303 28.43 -8.25 -6.34
C ALA A 303 28.23 -6.80 -6.78
N PHE A 304 27.18 -6.19 -6.29
CA PHE A 304 26.90 -4.78 -6.44
C PHE A 304 26.20 -4.23 -5.19
N GLY A 305 26.36 -2.94 -4.91
CA GLY A 305 25.71 -2.30 -3.78
C GLY A 305 25.28 -0.88 -4.09
N LEU A 306 24.02 -0.56 -3.82
CA LEU A 306 23.43 0.77 -4.05
C LEU A 306 22.77 1.32 -2.79
N GLY A 307 22.88 2.64 -2.62
CA GLY A 307 22.18 3.37 -1.55
C GLY A 307 20.76 3.74 -2.00
N VAL A 308 19.75 3.30 -1.23
CA VAL A 308 18.34 3.55 -1.55
C VAL A 308 18.03 5.04 -1.57
N GLU A 309 18.60 5.80 -0.63
CA GLU A 309 18.45 7.26 -0.56
C GLU A 309 18.97 7.96 -1.82
N ARG A 310 20.11 7.48 -2.37
CA ARG A 310 20.69 8.02 -3.60
C ARG A 310 19.76 7.85 -4.79
N ILE A 311 19.19 6.66 -4.95
CA ILE A 311 18.21 6.36 -6.00
C ILE A 311 16.93 7.17 -5.80
N THR A 312 16.46 7.28 -4.54
CA THR A 312 15.27 8.05 -4.19
C THR A 312 15.43 9.54 -4.50
N ASN A 313 16.60 10.10 -4.18
CA ASN A 313 16.94 11.47 -4.52
C ASN A 313 16.87 11.74 -6.04
N LEU A 314 17.40 10.80 -6.84
CA LEU A 314 17.36 10.90 -8.29
C LEU A 314 15.93 10.81 -8.83
N LYS A 315 15.15 9.87 -8.31
CA LYS A 315 13.78 9.61 -8.78
C LYS A 315 12.81 10.74 -8.43
N TYR A 316 12.85 11.19 -7.19
CA TYR A 316 11.92 12.20 -6.65
C TYR A 316 12.51 13.60 -6.53
N ARG A 317 13.77 13.80 -6.96
CA ARG A 317 14.47 15.09 -6.92
C ARG A 317 14.57 15.71 -5.52
N VAL A 318 14.65 14.86 -4.49
CA VAL A 318 14.88 15.28 -3.11
C VAL A 318 16.33 15.76 -2.98
N LYS A 319 16.53 16.92 -2.36
CA LYS A 319 17.85 17.58 -2.31
C LYS A 319 18.55 17.42 -0.96
N ASP A 320 17.85 16.97 0.05
CA ASP A 320 18.32 16.86 1.42
C ASP A 320 17.96 15.49 2.01
N LEU A 321 18.98 14.69 2.34
CA LEU A 321 18.82 13.35 2.90
C LEU A 321 18.07 13.34 4.24
N ARG A 322 18.19 14.41 5.03
CA ARG A 322 17.56 14.51 6.36
C ARG A 322 16.05 14.40 6.30
N MET A 323 15.44 14.86 5.20
CA MET A 323 13.98 14.77 4.98
C MET A 323 13.45 13.35 5.08
N PHE A 324 14.27 12.35 4.80
CA PHE A 324 13.86 10.94 4.91
C PHE A 324 13.81 10.42 6.36
N SER A 325 14.42 11.12 7.30
CA SER A 325 14.50 10.71 8.72
C SER A 325 13.78 11.66 9.68
N GLU A 326 13.43 12.86 9.26
CA GLU A 326 12.78 13.88 10.10
C GLU A 326 11.29 13.64 10.33
N ASN A 327 10.68 12.73 9.60
CA ASN A 327 9.24 12.38 9.70
C ASN A 327 8.30 13.59 9.55
N ASP A 328 8.65 14.55 8.68
CA ASP A 328 7.82 15.72 8.38
C ASP A 328 6.60 15.29 7.55
N VAL A 329 5.41 15.44 8.12
CA VAL A 329 4.14 15.06 7.48
C VAL A 329 3.95 15.78 6.15
N ARG A 330 4.33 17.06 6.03
CA ARG A 330 4.23 17.85 4.79
C ARG A 330 5.10 17.26 3.66
N PHE A 331 6.23 16.67 4.02
CA PHE A 331 7.08 15.95 3.06
C PHE A 331 6.44 14.63 2.66
N LEU A 332 5.97 13.84 3.63
CA LEU A 332 5.38 12.53 3.38
C LEU A 332 4.08 12.62 2.58
N GLU A 333 3.25 13.62 2.82
CA GLU A 333 2.00 13.85 2.09
C GLU A 333 2.17 14.07 0.58
N GLN A 334 3.36 14.47 0.13
CA GLN A 334 3.66 14.61 -1.30
C GLN A 334 3.69 13.26 -2.04
N PHE A 335 3.73 12.14 -1.32
CA PHE A 335 3.78 10.79 -1.88
C PHE A 335 2.45 10.03 -1.84
N LYS A 336 1.32 10.70 -1.54
CA LYS A 336 -0.02 10.07 -1.47
C LYS A 336 -0.42 9.34 -2.75
N SER A 337 0.02 9.79 -3.91
CA SER A 337 -0.25 9.19 -5.21
C SER A 337 0.88 8.32 -5.75
N ALA A 338 1.95 8.10 -4.99
CA ALA A 338 3.06 7.24 -5.40
C ALA A 338 2.74 5.78 -5.01
N TYR A 339 2.75 4.88 -5.99
CA TYR A 339 2.47 3.45 -5.85
C TYR A 339 3.73 2.62 -6.02
#